data_1b8a7cb894773dd3eb8dff310bfb57c8
#
_entry.id   1b8a7cb894773dd3eb8dff310bfb57c8
#
_cell.length_a   1.000
_cell.length_b   1.000
_cell.length_c   1.000
_cell.angle_alpha   90.00
_cell.angle_beta   90.00
_cell.angle_gamma   90.00
#
_symmetry.space_group_name_H-M   'P 1'
#
loop_
_entity.id
_entity.type
_entity.pdbx_description
1 polymer ?
#
loop_
_entity_poly.entity_id
_entity_poly.type
_entity_poly.pdbx_seq_one_letter_code
_entity_poly.pdbx_strand_id
1 'polypeptide(L)'
;MPKRLKTTPSAPGDSDIALLAWLATCVSIFTFLFYFKNGQVLLYGDAVAHINIARRVFDSRTPGPLQLGTVWLPLPHLLMIPFLISLRLWQSGAGGSIPSMIGYVFGVVGMFRLTRGALSGGNPPDVVARASAWIAALVFASNPNLMYMQSTAMGEAVYLALFIWSIVYFSEWLGGNPAALPKCSVCLAGACLTRYDGWFLAVALAVVALVRWWKSSHSSTERGKVSLENPLPSTVTAPALGTRGLLIKFLLITAAAPALWLAYNGIVYRNPLEFENGPYSAKAIERRTEKAGNPGHPGSGNPILATRFFLKAAENNVAANEWLQRLWLLLAAAAFVTPFVLYRYVFYRQYAASASSLWWLLIPIPFYALSIAYSGVPIFIPQWWPFSHYNVRYGLQLLPAFCAAIAVLVGFGLRTPNWNWRLRFAAVLALLTFVLASYSRIWRAGPMCLQEAEINMKTRNQLEIQLSGWLDKIPPNASLLIYVGDHVGAVERAGIPLKQTINEGNHRVWKQPSDPEGLWERALADPPKYADYILAFEGDPVWQAVRDLHLRELVEVHVSGQPRAVLYRVR
;
A
#
# COMPACT_ATOMS: atom_id res chain seq x y z
N MET A 1 -41.13 12.12 -39.62
CA MET A 1 -41.05 11.36 -38.35
C MET A 1 -39.60 10.96 -38.08
N PRO A 2 -38.95 11.46 -37.05
CA PRO A 2 -37.58 11.06 -36.73
C PRO A 2 -37.59 9.65 -36.12
N LYS A 3 -36.75 8.74 -36.65
CA LYS A 3 -36.55 7.40 -36.13
C LYS A 3 -35.98 7.51 -34.69
N ARG A 4 -36.74 7.01 -33.71
CA ARG A 4 -36.26 6.77 -32.35
C ARG A 4 -34.97 5.92 -32.41
N LEU A 5 -33.84 6.47 -31.95
CA LEU A 5 -32.64 5.73 -31.64
C LEU A 5 -33.02 4.65 -30.61
N LYS A 6 -32.90 3.37 -30.99
CA LYS A 6 -32.99 2.27 -30.07
C LYS A 6 -31.84 2.42 -29.05
N THR A 7 -32.17 2.68 -27.81
CA THR A 7 -31.25 2.59 -26.70
C THR A 7 -30.68 1.16 -26.70
N THR A 8 -29.38 1.03 -26.96
CA THR A 8 -28.66 -0.22 -26.77
C THR A 8 -28.82 -0.66 -25.32
N PRO A 9 -29.18 -1.92 -25.04
CA PRO A 9 -29.25 -2.41 -23.68
C PRO A 9 -27.87 -2.23 -23.02
N SER A 10 -27.85 -1.74 -21.79
CA SER A 10 -26.65 -1.67 -20.95
C SER A 10 -25.93 -3.01 -20.96
N ALA A 11 -24.60 -2.97 -21.19
CA ALA A 11 -23.80 -4.18 -21.29
C ALA A 11 -23.94 -5.02 -20.01
N PRO A 12 -24.04 -6.38 -20.12
CA PRO A 12 -24.22 -7.27 -18.96
C PRO A 12 -23.11 -7.18 -17.88
N GLY A 13 -22.07 -6.39 -18.13
CA GLY A 13 -20.94 -6.18 -17.24
C GLY A 13 -21.18 -5.20 -16.09
N ASP A 14 -22.12 -4.30 -16.22
CA ASP A 14 -22.33 -3.24 -15.23
C ASP A 14 -23.00 -3.78 -13.95
N SER A 15 -23.88 -4.77 -14.06
CA SER A 15 -24.54 -5.41 -12.93
C SER A 15 -23.59 -6.21 -12.04
N ASP A 16 -22.59 -6.89 -12.62
CA ASP A 16 -21.58 -7.63 -11.86
C ASP A 16 -20.70 -6.68 -11.03
N ILE A 17 -20.27 -5.59 -11.65
CA ILE A 17 -19.43 -4.58 -10.99
C ILE A 17 -20.20 -3.94 -9.82
N ALA A 18 -21.46 -3.55 -10.05
CA ALA A 18 -22.29 -2.95 -9.02
C ALA A 18 -22.55 -3.91 -7.85
N LEU A 19 -22.90 -5.18 -8.15
CA LEU A 19 -23.10 -6.21 -7.12
C LEU A 19 -21.82 -6.47 -6.32
N LEU A 20 -20.67 -6.60 -7.01
CA LEU A 20 -19.40 -6.85 -6.38
C LEU A 20 -18.96 -5.68 -5.49
N ALA A 21 -19.13 -4.43 -5.97
CA ALA A 21 -18.84 -3.24 -5.18
C ALA A 21 -19.69 -3.17 -3.92
N TRP A 22 -20.99 -3.49 -4.04
CA TRP A 22 -21.88 -3.55 -2.89
C TRP A 22 -21.48 -4.63 -1.88
N LEU A 23 -21.19 -5.86 -2.34
CA LEU A 23 -20.74 -6.96 -1.48
C LEU A 23 -19.40 -6.61 -0.80
N ALA A 24 -18.44 -6.06 -1.54
CA ALA A 24 -17.16 -5.64 -0.98
C ALA A 24 -17.32 -4.52 0.06
N THR A 25 -18.25 -3.58 -0.16
CA THR A 25 -18.58 -2.53 0.82
C THR A 25 -19.17 -3.13 2.10
N CYS A 26 -20.10 -4.08 1.98
CA CYS A 26 -20.67 -4.76 3.15
C CYS A 26 -19.59 -5.51 3.94
N VAL A 27 -18.72 -6.25 3.27
CA VAL A 27 -17.58 -6.96 3.90
C VAL A 27 -16.64 -5.97 4.57
N SER A 28 -16.30 -4.87 3.89
CA SER A 28 -15.42 -3.83 4.42
C SER A 28 -15.96 -3.21 5.70
N ILE A 29 -17.25 -2.81 5.72
CA ILE A 29 -17.90 -2.23 6.89
C ILE A 29 -17.97 -3.25 8.03
N PHE A 30 -18.36 -4.49 7.74
CA PHE A 30 -18.46 -5.53 8.75
C PHE A 30 -17.12 -5.81 9.43
N THR A 31 -16.05 -5.98 8.65
CA THR A 31 -14.71 -6.25 9.18
C THR A 31 -14.14 -5.05 9.92
N PHE A 32 -14.37 -3.83 9.41
CA PHE A 32 -13.99 -2.61 10.13
C PHE A 32 -14.68 -2.57 11.50
N LEU A 33 -16.00 -2.76 11.57
CA LEU A 33 -16.72 -2.73 12.84
C LEU A 33 -16.26 -3.82 13.81
N PHE A 34 -15.88 -5.00 13.29
CA PHE A 34 -15.32 -6.08 14.09
C PHE A 34 -13.99 -5.65 14.75
N TYR A 35 -13.01 -5.20 13.96
CA TYR A 35 -11.71 -4.77 14.48
C TYR A 35 -11.80 -3.50 15.32
N PHE A 36 -12.70 -2.59 14.97
CA PHE A 36 -12.96 -1.37 15.72
C PHE A 36 -13.48 -1.66 17.14
N LYS A 37 -14.48 -2.52 17.27
CA LYS A 37 -15.02 -2.94 18.57
C LYS A 37 -13.99 -3.65 19.46
N ASN A 38 -13.05 -4.34 18.84
CA ASN A 38 -11.97 -5.02 19.56
C ASN A 38 -10.76 -4.09 19.87
N GLY A 39 -10.82 -2.81 19.51
CA GLY A 39 -9.72 -1.86 19.75
C GLY A 39 -8.46 -2.11 18.90
N GLN A 40 -8.60 -2.78 17.74
CA GLN A 40 -7.48 -3.28 16.94
C GLN A 40 -7.11 -2.39 15.72
N VAL A 41 -7.81 -1.27 15.53
CA VAL A 41 -7.63 -0.39 14.36
C VAL A 41 -6.29 0.37 14.39
N LEU A 42 -5.80 0.73 15.58
CA LEU A 42 -4.59 1.52 15.81
C LEU A 42 -3.43 0.72 16.44
N LEU A 43 -3.41 -0.60 16.25
CA LEU A 43 -2.31 -1.42 16.77
C LEU A 43 -0.99 -1.23 16.01
N TYR A 44 -1.03 -0.89 14.72
CA TYR A 44 0.22 -0.52 14.02
C TYR A 44 0.69 0.86 14.46
N GLY A 45 1.96 0.95 14.87
CA GLY A 45 2.60 2.23 15.13
C GLY A 45 2.58 3.16 13.91
N ASP A 46 2.73 2.59 12.72
CA ASP A 46 2.63 3.33 11.45
C ASP A 46 1.21 3.90 11.24
N ALA A 47 0.15 3.18 11.62
CA ALA A 47 -1.23 3.68 11.52
C ALA A 47 -1.44 4.91 12.42
N VAL A 48 -0.94 4.86 13.66
CA VAL A 48 -0.93 6.01 14.58
C VAL A 48 -0.13 7.16 13.99
N ALA A 49 1.05 6.90 13.42
CA ALA A 49 1.88 7.92 12.78
C ALA A 49 1.16 8.57 11.58
N HIS A 50 0.54 7.77 10.71
CA HIS A 50 -0.16 8.27 9.52
C HIS A 50 -1.30 9.24 9.85
N ILE A 51 -2.18 8.89 10.80
CA ILE A 51 -3.28 9.80 11.17
C ILE A 51 -2.78 11.07 11.84
N ASN A 52 -1.69 11.01 12.60
CA ASN A 52 -1.10 12.17 13.26
C ASN A 52 -0.35 13.06 12.26
N ILE A 53 0.35 12.51 11.27
CA ILE A 53 0.94 13.27 10.16
C ILE A 53 -0.16 14.01 9.38
N ALA A 54 -1.25 13.32 9.02
CA ALA A 54 -2.37 13.95 8.34
C ALA A 54 -3.03 15.04 9.20
N ARG A 55 -3.21 14.81 10.49
CA ARG A 55 -3.79 15.77 11.44
C ARG A 55 -2.91 17.01 11.60
N ARG A 56 -1.59 16.87 11.71
CA ARG A 56 -0.65 17.99 11.88
C ARG A 56 -0.71 19.03 10.76
N VAL A 57 -1.13 18.64 9.56
CA VAL A 57 -1.24 19.56 8.42
C VAL A 57 -2.13 20.76 8.74
N PHE A 58 -3.18 20.59 9.53
CA PHE A 58 -4.11 21.67 9.92
C PHE A 58 -4.21 21.89 11.43
N ASP A 59 -3.85 20.90 12.25
CA ASP A 59 -3.91 20.96 13.71
C ASP A 59 -2.47 20.90 14.28
N SER A 60 -1.73 21.99 14.14
CA SER A 60 -0.37 22.17 14.64
C SER A 60 -0.15 23.64 14.98
N ARG A 61 0.86 23.98 15.77
CA ARG A 61 1.31 25.37 15.97
C ARG A 61 1.90 25.99 14.71
N THR A 62 2.39 25.15 13.81
CA THR A 62 2.93 25.55 12.50
C THR A 62 2.24 24.74 11.39
N PRO A 63 0.93 24.95 11.13
CA PRO A 63 0.17 24.15 10.17
C PRO A 63 0.68 24.40 8.74
N GLY A 64 0.47 23.40 7.88
CA GLY A 64 0.81 23.50 6.47
C GLY A 64 1.43 22.23 5.89
N PRO A 65 1.78 22.22 4.59
CA PRO A 65 2.31 21.05 3.91
C PRO A 65 3.66 20.57 4.47
N LEU A 66 4.41 21.42 5.17
CA LEU A 66 5.68 21.05 5.82
C LEU A 66 5.49 19.95 6.89
N GLN A 67 4.27 19.79 7.39
CA GLN A 67 3.93 18.76 8.38
C GLN A 67 3.78 17.34 7.82
N LEU A 68 3.80 17.17 6.48
CA LEU A 68 3.69 15.86 5.83
C LEU A 68 4.90 14.94 6.10
N GLY A 69 6.02 15.50 6.52
CA GLY A 69 7.25 14.72 6.72
C GLY A 69 7.92 14.32 5.40
N THR A 70 8.86 13.39 5.47
CA THR A 70 9.69 12.99 4.30
C THR A 70 9.68 11.51 4.01
N VAL A 71 9.49 10.63 5.01
CA VAL A 71 9.67 9.18 4.85
C VAL A 71 8.51 8.53 4.10
N TRP A 72 7.29 8.89 4.46
CA TRP A 72 6.08 8.35 3.83
C TRP A 72 5.55 9.28 2.75
N LEU A 73 5.21 8.70 1.62
CA LEU A 73 4.63 9.42 0.49
C LEU A 73 3.26 10.03 0.85
N PRO A 74 2.90 11.20 0.26
CA PRO A 74 1.88 12.07 0.82
C PRO A 74 0.43 11.61 0.59
N LEU A 75 0.15 10.80 -0.44
CA LEU A 75 -1.24 10.54 -0.85
C LEU A 75 -2.11 9.90 0.25
N PRO A 76 -1.65 8.88 1.01
CA PRO A 76 -2.46 8.33 2.10
C PRO A 76 -2.86 9.39 3.13
N HIS A 77 -1.93 10.26 3.53
CA HIS A 77 -2.19 11.33 4.49
C HIS A 77 -3.20 12.34 3.95
N LEU A 78 -3.05 12.78 2.69
CA LEU A 78 -3.96 13.73 2.05
C LEU A 78 -5.38 13.19 1.95
N LEU A 79 -5.53 11.88 1.67
CA LEU A 79 -6.84 11.21 1.64
C LEU A 79 -7.50 11.10 3.02
N MET A 80 -6.72 11.07 4.10
CA MET A 80 -7.22 10.99 5.47
C MET A 80 -7.69 12.35 6.01
N ILE A 81 -7.10 13.48 5.55
CA ILE A 81 -7.36 14.83 6.10
C ILE A 81 -8.86 15.16 6.27
N PRO A 82 -9.74 14.96 5.27
CA PRO A 82 -11.15 15.32 5.41
C PRO A 82 -11.86 14.61 6.57
N PHE A 83 -11.48 13.38 6.86
CA PHE A 83 -12.09 12.55 7.91
C PHE A 83 -11.49 12.81 9.29
N LEU A 84 -10.26 13.33 9.33
CA LEU A 84 -9.54 13.61 10.57
C LEU A 84 -9.81 15.02 11.14
N ILE A 85 -10.66 15.82 10.49
CA ILE A 85 -11.15 17.09 11.04
C ILE A 85 -11.94 16.83 12.33
N SER A 86 -12.73 15.76 12.36
CA SER A 86 -13.44 15.31 13.55
C SER A 86 -12.48 14.76 14.60
N LEU A 87 -12.51 15.33 15.80
CA LEU A 87 -11.71 14.86 16.94
C LEU A 87 -11.99 13.39 17.26
N ARG A 88 -13.28 12.99 17.27
CA ARG A 88 -13.69 11.60 17.55
C ARG A 88 -13.18 10.62 16.52
N LEU A 89 -13.23 10.98 15.23
CA LEU A 89 -12.73 10.11 14.15
C LEU A 89 -11.21 10.02 14.16
N TRP A 90 -10.51 11.05 14.62
CA TRP A 90 -9.07 11.03 14.83
C TRP A 90 -8.69 10.13 16.02
N GLN A 91 -9.22 10.39 17.23
CA GLN A 91 -8.94 9.61 18.44
C GLN A 91 -9.21 8.09 18.27
N SER A 92 -10.27 7.76 17.55
CA SER A 92 -10.66 6.37 17.33
C SER A 92 -9.92 5.67 16.19
N GLY A 93 -9.15 6.42 15.38
CA GLY A 93 -8.53 5.92 14.14
C GLY A 93 -9.51 5.66 12.99
N ALA A 94 -10.82 5.76 13.23
CA ALA A 94 -11.83 5.48 12.21
C ALA A 94 -11.68 6.38 10.97
N GLY A 95 -11.34 7.67 11.17
CA GLY A 95 -11.11 8.60 10.06
C GLY A 95 -9.97 8.18 9.14
N GLY A 96 -8.91 7.61 9.72
CA GLY A 96 -7.77 7.10 8.94
C GLY A 96 -8.07 5.82 8.16
N SER A 97 -9.02 4.99 8.64
CA SER A 97 -9.39 3.74 8.00
C SER A 97 -10.26 3.93 6.75
N ILE A 98 -11.02 5.03 6.65
CA ILE A 98 -11.96 5.26 5.53
C ILE A 98 -11.27 5.17 4.16
N PRO A 99 -10.11 5.83 3.89
CA PRO A 99 -9.42 5.69 2.62
C PRO A 99 -8.99 4.25 2.31
N SER A 100 -8.55 3.50 3.32
CA SER A 100 -8.19 2.08 3.18
C SER A 100 -9.40 1.21 2.82
N MET A 101 -10.56 1.45 3.44
CA MET A 101 -11.82 0.77 3.14
C MET A 101 -12.27 1.03 1.70
N ILE A 102 -12.18 2.29 1.25
CA ILE A 102 -12.47 2.66 -0.15
C ILE A 102 -11.48 1.95 -1.07
N GLY A 103 -10.17 1.98 -0.78
CA GLY A 103 -9.14 1.28 -1.52
C GLY A 103 -9.43 -0.22 -1.65
N TYR A 104 -9.86 -0.88 -0.59
CA TYR A 104 -10.24 -2.28 -0.63
C TYR A 104 -11.37 -2.56 -1.64
N VAL A 105 -12.46 -1.79 -1.62
CA VAL A 105 -13.58 -1.95 -2.55
C VAL A 105 -13.12 -1.77 -4.00
N PHE A 106 -12.32 -0.72 -4.26
CA PHE A 106 -11.74 -0.50 -5.59
C PHE A 106 -10.78 -1.62 -6.01
N GLY A 107 -9.99 -2.17 -5.09
CA GLY A 107 -9.11 -3.30 -5.33
C GLY A 107 -9.88 -4.56 -5.75
N VAL A 108 -10.98 -4.88 -5.05
CA VAL A 108 -11.86 -6.02 -5.37
C VAL A 108 -12.46 -5.89 -6.78
N VAL A 109 -13.02 -4.72 -7.09
CA VAL A 109 -13.58 -4.43 -8.43
C VAL A 109 -12.48 -4.46 -9.50
N GLY A 110 -11.30 -3.94 -9.19
CA GLY A 110 -10.12 -3.96 -10.07
C GLY A 110 -9.67 -5.38 -10.40
N MET A 111 -9.60 -6.27 -9.40
CA MET A 111 -9.26 -7.70 -9.60
C MET A 111 -10.25 -8.40 -10.52
N PHE A 112 -11.55 -8.17 -10.33
CA PHE A 112 -12.57 -8.69 -11.24
C PHE A 112 -12.34 -8.23 -12.67
N ARG A 113 -12.15 -6.91 -12.88
CA ARG A 113 -12.00 -6.32 -14.22
C ARG A 113 -10.73 -6.80 -14.91
N LEU A 114 -9.60 -6.82 -14.17
CA LEU A 114 -8.31 -7.30 -14.66
C LEU A 114 -8.39 -8.75 -15.13
N THR A 115 -8.91 -9.62 -14.27
CA THR A 115 -8.96 -11.06 -14.54
C THR A 115 -9.95 -11.38 -15.67
N ARG A 116 -11.11 -10.72 -15.68
CA ARG A 116 -12.10 -10.86 -16.77
C ARG A 116 -11.48 -10.49 -18.12
N GLY A 117 -10.79 -9.35 -18.21
CA GLY A 117 -10.10 -8.92 -19.42
C GLY A 117 -8.99 -9.86 -19.85
N ALA A 118 -8.15 -10.30 -18.91
CA ALA A 118 -7.04 -11.22 -19.17
C ALA A 118 -7.50 -12.59 -19.68
N LEU A 119 -8.65 -13.08 -19.22
CA LEU A 119 -9.15 -14.42 -19.61
C LEU A 119 -10.18 -14.40 -20.75
N SER A 120 -10.51 -13.23 -21.30
CA SER A 120 -11.45 -13.09 -22.44
C SER A 120 -10.80 -13.33 -23.81
N GLY A 121 -9.48 -13.36 -23.89
CA GLY A 121 -8.77 -13.58 -25.15
C GLY A 121 -9.02 -12.49 -26.21
N GLY A 122 -9.33 -11.26 -25.80
CA GLY A 122 -9.64 -10.13 -26.71
C GLY A 122 -11.07 -10.14 -27.26
N ASN A 123 -11.88 -11.14 -26.93
CA ASN A 123 -13.30 -11.22 -27.30
C ASN A 123 -14.20 -10.68 -26.17
N PRO A 124 -15.51 -10.47 -26.43
CA PRO A 124 -16.48 -10.26 -25.35
C PRO A 124 -16.36 -11.37 -24.29
N PRO A 125 -16.44 -11.03 -22.98
CA PRO A 125 -16.25 -12.00 -21.89
C PRO A 125 -17.25 -13.14 -21.97
N ASP A 126 -16.76 -14.37 -22.04
CA ASP A 126 -17.57 -15.58 -21.95
C ASP A 126 -17.89 -15.93 -20.48
N VAL A 127 -18.76 -16.92 -20.28
CA VAL A 127 -19.16 -17.38 -18.94
C VAL A 127 -17.95 -17.83 -18.11
N VAL A 128 -16.95 -18.45 -18.73
CA VAL A 128 -15.74 -18.95 -18.05
C VAL A 128 -14.88 -17.77 -17.58
N ALA A 129 -14.64 -16.76 -18.44
CA ALA A 129 -13.91 -15.57 -18.03
C ALA A 129 -14.61 -14.81 -16.91
N ARG A 130 -15.94 -14.69 -16.98
CA ARG A 130 -16.77 -14.08 -15.94
C ARG A 130 -16.69 -14.85 -14.61
N ALA A 131 -16.85 -16.18 -14.62
CA ALA A 131 -16.78 -17.01 -13.42
C ALA A 131 -15.38 -16.96 -12.79
N SER A 132 -14.32 -17.06 -13.59
CA SER A 132 -12.93 -16.94 -13.12
C SER A 132 -12.66 -15.57 -12.48
N ALA A 133 -13.21 -14.48 -13.05
CA ALA A 133 -13.07 -13.14 -12.52
C ALA A 133 -13.78 -12.97 -11.16
N TRP A 134 -14.97 -13.53 -11.01
CA TRP A 134 -15.66 -13.60 -9.72
C TRP A 134 -14.83 -14.33 -8.67
N ILE A 135 -14.23 -15.48 -9.03
CA ILE A 135 -13.35 -16.24 -8.13
C ILE A 135 -12.15 -15.40 -7.71
N ALA A 136 -11.44 -14.73 -8.64
CA ALA A 136 -10.31 -13.87 -8.29
C ALA A 136 -10.72 -12.77 -7.31
N ALA A 137 -11.83 -12.08 -7.59
CA ALA A 137 -12.33 -11.00 -6.75
C ALA A 137 -12.74 -11.49 -5.36
N LEU A 138 -13.41 -12.64 -5.26
CA LEU A 138 -13.82 -13.22 -3.98
C LEU A 138 -12.62 -13.73 -3.17
N VAL A 139 -11.62 -14.37 -3.81
CA VAL A 139 -10.37 -14.79 -3.14
C VAL A 139 -9.62 -13.57 -2.60
N PHE A 140 -9.56 -12.49 -3.38
CA PHE A 140 -8.93 -11.23 -2.93
C PHE A 140 -9.72 -10.60 -1.76
N ALA A 141 -11.03 -10.48 -1.89
CA ALA A 141 -11.90 -9.87 -0.88
C ALA A 141 -11.90 -10.65 0.44
N SER A 142 -11.86 -11.98 0.40
CA SER A 142 -11.94 -12.83 1.59
C SER A 142 -10.58 -13.09 2.27
N ASN A 143 -9.48 -12.49 1.78
CA ASN A 143 -8.18 -12.67 2.43
C ASN A 143 -8.17 -12.04 3.83
N PRO A 144 -7.91 -12.81 4.91
CA PRO A 144 -8.03 -12.31 6.28
C PRO A 144 -7.05 -11.19 6.62
N ASN A 145 -5.83 -11.22 6.06
CA ASN A 145 -4.82 -10.18 6.28
C ASN A 145 -5.23 -8.87 5.60
N LEU A 146 -5.75 -8.94 4.37
CA LEU A 146 -6.27 -7.75 3.68
C LEU A 146 -7.50 -7.18 4.40
N MET A 147 -8.40 -8.04 4.90
CA MET A 147 -9.57 -7.62 5.68
C MET A 147 -9.19 -6.88 6.96
N TYR A 148 -8.11 -7.29 7.62
CA TYR A 148 -7.55 -6.54 8.75
C TYR A 148 -6.91 -5.22 8.29
N MET A 149 -6.01 -5.27 7.30
CA MET A 149 -5.26 -4.08 6.85
C MET A 149 -6.17 -2.97 6.33
N GLN A 150 -7.25 -3.30 5.61
CA GLN A 150 -8.20 -2.30 5.15
C GLN A 150 -9.00 -1.64 6.28
N SER A 151 -9.07 -2.29 7.45
CA SER A 151 -9.72 -1.75 8.65
C SER A 151 -8.83 -0.80 9.45
N THR A 152 -7.59 -0.58 9.03
CA THR A 152 -6.58 0.25 9.69
C THR A 152 -6.28 1.52 8.90
N ALA A 153 -5.61 2.49 9.53
CA ALA A 153 -5.13 3.72 8.87
C ALA A 153 -3.83 3.49 8.06
N MET A 154 -3.70 2.32 7.44
CA MET A 154 -2.52 1.94 6.65
C MET A 154 -2.73 2.18 5.16
N GLY A 155 -1.64 2.36 4.41
CA GLY A 155 -1.69 2.68 2.98
C GLY A 155 -1.80 1.48 2.03
N GLU A 156 -1.72 0.23 2.52
CA GLU A 156 -1.62 -0.97 1.71
C GLU A 156 -2.83 -1.19 0.80
N ALA A 157 -4.06 -1.05 1.31
CA ALA A 157 -5.27 -1.25 0.52
C ALA A 157 -5.43 -0.17 -0.57
N VAL A 158 -5.07 1.08 -0.28
CA VAL A 158 -5.05 2.18 -1.25
C VAL A 158 -4.05 1.89 -2.36
N TYR A 159 -2.83 1.48 -1.99
CA TYR A 159 -1.80 1.14 -2.95
C TYR A 159 -2.22 -0.04 -3.84
N LEU A 160 -2.71 -1.13 -3.26
CA LEU A 160 -3.17 -2.31 -4.01
C LEU A 160 -4.25 -1.95 -5.03
N ALA A 161 -5.20 -1.07 -4.66
CA ALA A 161 -6.20 -0.59 -5.61
C ALA A 161 -5.54 0.14 -6.80
N LEU A 162 -4.69 1.11 -6.52
CA LEU A 162 -4.02 1.91 -7.55
C LEU A 162 -3.08 1.06 -8.43
N PHE A 163 -2.37 0.10 -7.82
CA PHE A 163 -1.53 -0.88 -8.51
C PHE A 163 -2.36 -1.73 -9.48
N ILE A 164 -3.46 -2.34 -9.01
CA ILE A 164 -4.34 -3.18 -9.83
C ILE A 164 -4.96 -2.37 -10.97
N TRP A 165 -5.49 -1.17 -10.69
CA TRP A 165 -6.10 -0.33 -11.71
C TRP A 165 -5.10 0.21 -12.74
N SER A 166 -3.85 0.44 -12.35
CA SER A 166 -2.77 0.76 -13.30
C SER A 166 -2.58 -0.36 -14.31
N ILE A 167 -2.56 -1.61 -13.83
CA ILE A 167 -2.43 -2.79 -14.69
C ILE A 167 -3.69 -3.01 -15.54
N VAL A 168 -4.89 -2.81 -14.98
CA VAL A 168 -6.17 -2.87 -15.75
C VAL A 168 -6.10 -1.96 -16.96
N TYR A 169 -5.85 -0.67 -16.73
CA TYR A 169 -5.85 0.30 -17.81
C TYR A 169 -4.66 0.14 -18.77
N PHE A 170 -3.50 -0.28 -18.27
CA PHE A 170 -2.37 -0.59 -19.14
C PHE A 170 -2.66 -1.78 -20.05
N SER A 171 -3.31 -2.82 -19.52
CA SER A 171 -3.73 -4.00 -20.30
C SER A 171 -4.78 -3.64 -21.34
N GLU A 172 -5.75 -2.80 -21.00
CA GLU A 172 -6.76 -2.30 -21.95
C GLU A 172 -6.12 -1.47 -23.06
N TRP A 173 -5.13 -0.65 -22.74
CA TRP A 173 -4.36 0.09 -23.75
C TRP A 173 -3.57 -0.85 -24.66
N LEU A 174 -2.91 -1.87 -24.09
CA LEU A 174 -2.24 -2.90 -24.89
C LEU A 174 -3.21 -3.66 -25.80
N GLY A 175 -4.45 -3.83 -25.37
CA GLY A 175 -5.56 -4.42 -26.14
C GLY A 175 -6.17 -3.50 -27.20
N GLY A 176 -5.66 -2.26 -27.35
CA GLY A 176 -6.08 -1.33 -28.41
C GLY A 176 -7.03 -0.21 -27.97
N ASN A 177 -7.30 -0.04 -26.66
CA ASN A 177 -8.10 1.08 -26.16
C ASN A 177 -7.21 2.29 -25.80
N PRO A 178 -7.06 3.32 -26.67
CA PRO A 178 -6.18 4.45 -26.40
C PRO A 178 -6.63 5.31 -25.22
N ALA A 179 -7.93 5.35 -24.91
CA ALA A 179 -8.48 6.12 -23.80
C ALA A 179 -8.12 5.55 -22.42
N ALA A 180 -7.59 4.32 -22.36
CA ALA A 180 -7.14 3.71 -21.13
C ALA A 180 -5.78 4.26 -20.65
N LEU A 181 -4.90 4.71 -21.56
CA LEU A 181 -3.55 5.15 -21.19
C LEU A 181 -3.52 6.36 -20.26
N PRO A 182 -4.32 7.44 -20.45
CA PRO A 182 -4.43 8.52 -19.47
C PRO A 182 -4.97 8.08 -18.11
N LYS A 183 -5.92 7.13 -18.10
CA LYS A 183 -6.44 6.57 -16.84
C LYS A 183 -5.36 5.77 -16.10
N CYS A 184 -4.55 5.01 -16.84
CA CYS A 184 -3.38 4.32 -16.31
C CYS A 184 -2.42 5.32 -15.65
N SER A 185 -2.09 6.44 -16.32
CA SER A 185 -1.14 7.42 -15.77
C SER A 185 -1.64 8.06 -14.47
N VAL A 186 -2.94 8.31 -14.31
CA VAL A 186 -3.50 8.85 -13.07
C VAL A 186 -3.41 7.82 -11.93
N CYS A 187 -3.79 6.56 -12.17
CA CYS A 187 -3.66 5.51 -11.17
C CYS A 187 -2.19 5.28 -10.78
N LEU A 188 -1.30 5.30 -11.76
CA LEU A 188 0.13 5.10 -11.56
C LEU A 188 0.79 6.26 -10.80
N ALA A 189 0.40 7.50 -11.09
CA ALA A 189 0.81 8.67 -10.32
C ALA A 189 0.33 8.57 -8.86
N GLY A 190 -0.91 8.14 -8.65
CA GLY A 190 -1.43 7.85 -7.30
C GLY A 190 -0.64 6.75 -6.60
N ALA A 191 -0.30 5.65 -7.28
CA ALA A 191 0.55 4.58 -6.74
C ALA A 191 1.93 5.12 -6.35
N CYS A 192 2.56 5.95 -7.20
CA CYS A 192 3.84 6.61 -6.92
C CYS A 192 3.80 7.56 -5.71
N LEU A 193 2.65 8.17 -5.41
CA LEU A 193 2.46 9.03 -4.24
C LEU A 193 1.99 8.25 -3.00
N THR A 194 1.77 6.94 -3.12
CA THR A 194 1.36 6.08 -2.00
C THR A 194 2.52 5.23 -1.47
N ARG A 195 3.31 4.61 -2.36
CA ARG A 195 4.44 3.73 -2.00
C ARG A 195 5.54 3.78 -3.05
N TYR A 196 6.78 3.56 -2.63
CA TYR A 196 7.96 3.59 -3.52
C TYR A 196 7.99 2.44 -4.54
N ASP A 197 7.34 1.31 -4.26
CA ASP A 197 7.13 0.22 -5.24
C ASP A 197 6.31 0.68 -6.47
N GLY A 198 5.46 1.71 -6.31
CA GLY A 198 4.82 2.40 -7.43
C GLY A 198 5.80 3.03 -8.43
N TRP A 199 6.95 3.55 -7.96
CA TRP A 199 7.99 4.12 -8.84
C TRP A 199 8.60 3.04 -9.74
N PHE A 200 8.84 1.85 -9.18
CA PHE A 200 9.38 0.73 -9.94
C PHE A 200 8.38 0.26 -11.02
N LEU A 201 7.09 0.15 -10.67
CA LEU A 201 6.03 -0.13 -11.63
C LEU A 201 5.96 0.94 -12.73
N ALA A 202 6.07 2.21 -12.37
CA ALA A 202 6.03 3.34 -13.30
C ALA A 202 7.13 3.25 -14.37
N VAL A 203 8.36 2.96 -13.95
CA VAL A 203 9.48 2.76 -14.87
C VAL A 203 9.23 1.56 -15.79
N ALA A 204 8.78 0.43 -15.22
CA ALA A 204 8.53 -0.78 -16.00
C ALA A 204 7.45 -0.56 -17.08
N LEU A 205 6.32 0.06 -16.72
CA LEU A 205 5.26 0.35 -17.69
C LEU A 205 5.66 1.41 -18.72
N ALA A 206 6.43 2.44 -18.31
CA ALA A 206 6.94 3.46 -19.22
C ALA A 206 7.89 2.88 -20.27
N VAL A 207 8.80 1.99 -19.87
CA VAL A 207 9.71 1.30 -20.80
C VAL A 207 8.91 0.50 -21.84
N VAL A 208 7.91 -0.28 -21.43
CA VAL A 208 7.09 -1.04 -22.37
C VAL A 208 6.27 -0.13 -23.29
N ALA A 209 5.74 0.96 -22.78
CA ALA A 209 5.00 1.93 -23.58
C ALA A 209 5.89 2.57 -24.65
N LEU A 210 7.12 2.94 -24.29
CA LEU A 210 8.11 3.49 -25.21
C LEU A 210 8.55 2.47 -26.27
N VAL A 211 8.85 1.23 -25.88
CA VAL A 211 9.24 0.16 -26.81
C VAL A 211 8.11 -0.14 -27.80
N ARG A 212 6.87 -0.19 -27.34
CA ARG A 212 5.71 -0.42 -28.20
C ARG A 212 5.53 0.73 -29.21
N TRP A 213 5.64 1.97 -28.75
CA TRP A 213 5.56 3.14 -29.62
C TRP A 213 6.69 3.13 -30.67
N TRP A 214 7.93 2.87 -30.25
CA TRP A 214 9.08 2.80 -31.14
C TRP A 214 8.89 1.74 -32.24
N LYS A 215 8.48 0.53 -31.87
CA LYS A 215 8.20 -0.54 -32.84
C LYS A 215 7.09 -0.17 -33.84
N SER A 216 6.01 0.46 -33.37
CA SER A 216 4.91 0.87 -34.24
C SER A 216 5.34 1.99 -35.22
N SER A 217 6.20 2.89 -34.81
CA SER A 217 6.71 3.97 -35.67
C SER A 217 7.64 3.46 -36.77
N HIS A 218 8.46 2.43 -36.51
CA HIS A 218 9.38 1.87 -37.52
C HIS A 218 8.65 0.93 -38.49
N SER A 219 7.67 0.17 -38.06
CA SER A 219 6.89 -0.71 -38.96
C SER A 219 6.02 0.06 -39.96
N SER A 220 5.60 1.28 -39.64
CA SER A 220 4.87 2.15 -40.56
C SER A 220 5.78 2.74 -41.66
N THR A 221 7.06 2.96 -41.36
CA THR A 221 8.05 3.48 -42.32
C THR A 221 8.44 2.43 -43.37
N GLU A 222 8.54 1.16 -43.00
CA GLU A 222 8.81 0.06 -43.94
C GLU A 222 7.61 -0.26 -44.84
N ARG A 223 6.38 -0.22 -44.30
CA ARG A 223 5.15 -0.42 -45.12
C ARG A 223 4.90 0.73 -46.11
N GLY A 224 5.28 1.96 -45.77
CA GLY A 224 5.20 3.10 -46.70
C GLY A 224 6.12 2.97 -47.91
N LYS A 225 7.19 2.19 -47.85
CA LYS A 225 8.11 1.90 -48.97
C LYS A 225 7.62 0.76 -49.88
N VAL A 226 6.76 -0.14 -49.41
CA VAL A 226 6.28 -1.30 -50.17
C VAL A 226 4.92 -1.06 -50.85
N SER A 227 4.19 0.00 -50.49
CA SER A 227 2.79 0.26 -50.92
C SER A 227 2.62 1.17 -52.13
N LEU A 228 3.62 1.24 -53.02
CA LEU A 228 3.45 1.99 -54.28
C LEU A 228 2.96 1.08 -55.45
N GLU A 229 2.84 -0.22 -55.27
CA GLU A 229 2.52 -1.15 -56.39
C GLU A 229 1.19 -1.89 -56.33
N ASN A 230 0.44 -1.88 -55.19
CA ASN A 230 -0.92 -2.48 -55.19
C ASN A 230 -1.81 -1.90 -54.06
N PRO A 231 -2.93 -1.25 -54.35
CA PRO A 231 -3.89 -0.81 -53.36
C PRO A 231 -4.80 -1.97 -52.93
N LEU A 232 -4.44 -2.66 -51.84
CA LEU A 232 -5.41 -3.50 -51.13
C LEU A 232 -6.21 -2.67 -50.11
N PRO A 233 -7.48 -2.99 -49.86
CA PRO A 233 -8.35 -2.17 -49.04
C PRO A 233 -7.79 -2.07 -47.60
N SER A 234 -7.44 -0.84 -47.23
CA SER A 234 -6.86 -0.47 -45.95
C SER A 234 -7.89 -0.53 -44.83
N THR A 235 -7.94 -1.63 -44.09
CA THR A 235 -8.64 -1.72 -42.80
C THR A 235 -7.69 -1.75 -41.56
N VAL A 236 -6.42 -1.37 -41.73
CA VAL A 236 -5.49 -1.19 -40.62
C VAL A 236 -5.01 0.26 -40.65
N THR A 237 -5.74 1.13 -39.99
CA THR A 237 -5.35 2.52 -39.77
C THR A 237 -3.98 2.58 -39.10
N ALA A 238 -3.05 3.33 -39.71
CA ALA A 238 -1.79 3.73 -39.13
C ALA A 238 -2.03 4.38 -37.75
N PRO A 239 -1.10 4.23 -36.77
CA PRO A 239 -1.25 4.90 -35.48
C PRO A 239 -1.26 6.41 -35.72
N ALA A 240 -2.45 7.00 -35.63
CA ALA A 240 -2.68 8.42 -35.85
C ALA A 240 -1.81 9.27 -34.90
N LEU A 241 -1.51 10.51 -35.30
CA LEU A 241 -0.85 11.57 -34.50
C LEU A 241 -1.33 11.65 -33.04
N GLY A 242 -2.57 11.18 -32.74
CA GLY A 242 -3.13 11.03 -31.40
C GLY A 242 -2.35 10.10 -30.44
N THR A 243 -1.67 9.08 -30.95
CA THR A 243 -0.96 8.09 -30.11
C THR A 243 0.30 8.69 -29.45
N ARG A 244 1.03 9.56 -30.15
CA ARG A 244 2.21 10.26 -29.61
C ARG A 244 1.83 11.22 -28.48
N GLY A 245 0.77 12.00 -28.67
CA GLY A 245 0.26 12.93 -27.66
C GLY A 245 -0.21 12.22 -26.39
N LEU A 246 -0.85 11.06 -26.52
CA LEU A 246 -1.27 10.24 -25.39
C LEU A 246 -0.08 9.65 -24.64
N LEU A 247 0.94 9.19 -25.35
CA LEU A 247 2.18 8.69 -24.72
C LEU A 247 2.91 9.79 -23.95
N ILE A 248 3.03 10.98 -24.54
CA ILE A 248 3.63 12.14 -23.87
C ILE A 248 2.84 12.48 -22.60
N LYS A 249 1.52 12.53 -22.67
CA LYS A 249 0.66 12.77 -21.49
C LYS A 249 0.86 11.69 -20.42
N PHE A 250 0.92 10.42 -20.82
CA PHE A 250 1.19 9.31 -19.91
C PHE A 250 2.52 9.49 -19.18
N LEU A 251 3.59 9.77 -19.91
CA LEU A 251 4.93 9.95 -19.33
C LEU A 251 4.99 11.17 -18.42
N LEU A 252 4.40 12.30 -18.84
CA LEU A 252 4.40 13.52 -18.03
C LEU A 252 3.62 13.36 -16.72
N ILE A 253 2.41 12.81 -16.76
CA ILE A 253 1.59 12.60 -15.55
C ILE A 253 2.26 11.61 -14.61
N THR A 254 2.80 10.51 -15.15
CA THR A 254 3.49 9.49 -14.36
C THR A 254 4.75 10.04 -13.71
N ALA A 255 5.58 10.78 -14.45
CA ALA A 255 6.82 11.36 -13.95
C ALA A 255 6.58 12.54 -12.99
N ALA A 256 5.46 13.26 -13.13
CA ALA A 256 5.14 14.39 -12.26
C ALA A 256 5.05 14.00 -10.79
N ALA A 257 4.52 12.82 -10.47
CA ALA A 257 4.33 12.37 -9.09
C ALA A 257 5.67 12.20 -8.33
N PRO A 258 6.64 11.41 -8.80
CA PRO A 258 7.98 11.36 -8.20
C PRO A 258 8.69 12.72 -8.24
N ALA A 259 8.59 13.48 -9.35
CA ALA A 259 9.24 14.77 -9.48
C ALA A 259 8.74 15.79 -8.43
N LEU A 260 7.43 15.84 -8.18
CA LEU A 260 6.84 16.70 -7.14
C LEU A 260 7.32 16.30 -5.74
N TRP A 261 7.46 15.00 -5.47
CA TRP A 261 7.99 14.52 -4.18
C TRP A 261 9.46 14.86 -3.99
N LEU A 262 10.28 14.69 -5.02
CA LEU A 262 11.69 15.10 -5.00
C LEU A 262 11.84 16.62 -4.84
N ALA A 263 11.01 17.40 -5.53
CA ALA A 263 10.98 18.86 -5.40
C ALA A 263 10.57 19.30 -3.99
N TYR A 264 9.51 18.68 -3.42
CA TYR A 264 9.08 18.92 -2.05
C TYR A 264 10.23 18.67 -1.05
N ASN A 265 10.90 17.51 -1.13
CA ASN A 265 12.04 17.20 -0.26
C ASN A 265 13.20 18.18 -0.48
N GLY A 266 13.51 18.53 -1.72
CA GLY A 266 14.56 19.50 -2.06
C GLY A 266 14.29 20.89 -1.49
N ILE A 267 13.04 21.35 -1.52
CA ILE A 267 12.64 22.67 -1.01
C ILE A 267 12.60 22.68 0.51
N VAL A 268 11.95 21.68 1.12
CA VAL A 268 11.70 21.62 2.57
C VAL A 268 12.93 21.21 3.35
N TYR A 269 13.59 20.12 2.91
CA TYR A 269 14.69 19.50 3.65
C TYR A 269 16.07 19.83 3.05
N ARG A 270 16.13 20.58 1.95
CA ARG A 270 17.35 20.91 1.22
C ARG A 270 18.07 19.68 0.64
N ASN A 271 17.39 18.55 0.58
CA ASN A 271 17.87 17.28 0.07
C ASN A 271 16.74 16.54 -0.67
N PRO A 272 16.76 16.46 -2.01
CA PRO A 272 15.71 15.75 -2.77
C PRO A 272 15.54 14.29 -2.38
N LEU A 273 16.58 13.64 -1.84
CA LEU A 273 16.60 12.25 -1.41
C LEU A 273 16.52 12.09 0.12
N GLU A 274 15.95 13.04 0.84
CA GLU A 274 15.85 13.00 2.30
C GLU A 274 15.15 11.75 2.82
N PHE A 275 14.14 11.25 2.11
CA PHE A 275 13.44 10.01 2.45
C PHE A 275 14.34 8.77 2.41
N GLU A 276 15.43 8.77 1.61
CA GLU A 276 16.39 7.66 1.47
C GLU A 276 17.62 7.85 2.37
N ASN A 277 18.12 9.10 2.50
CA ASN A 277 19.38 9.41 3.16
C ASN A 277 19.22 10.13 4.49
N GLY A 278 18.01 10.61 4.81
CA GLY A 278 17.73 11.38 6.02
C GLY A 278 17.73 10.51 7.29
N PRO A 279 17.68 11.15 8.46
CA PRO A 279 17.81 10.47 9.76
C PRO A 279 16.66 9.51 10.09
N TYR A 280 15.52 9.64 9.42
CA TYR A 280 14.36 8.77 9.58
C TYR A 280 14.21 7.75 8.43
N SER A 281 15.17 7.71 7.50
CA SER A 281 15.16 6.72 6.41
C SER A 281 15.31 5.30 6.94
N ALA A 282 14.82 4.30 6.20
CA ALA A 282 14.96 2.89 6.54
C ALA A 282 16.43 2.51 6.78
N LYS A 283 17.33 3.01 5.94
CA LYS A 283 18.78 2.81 6.02
C LYS A 283 19.42 3.41 7.29
N ALA A 284 18.93 4.58 7.72
CA ALA A 284 19.39 5.20 8.96
C ALA A 284 18.88 4.44 10.20
N ILE A 285 17.66 3.90 10.14
CA ILE A 285 17.09 3.05 11.19
C ILE A 285 17.87 1.74 11.28
N GLU A 286 18.14 1.04 10.16
CA GLU A 286 18.94 -0.17 10.10
C GLU A 286 20.32 0.04 10.75
N ARG A 287 21.06 1.08 10.36
CA ARG A 287 22.37 1.43 10.93
C ARG A 287 22.32 1.70 12.44
N ARG A 288 21.25 2.34 12.93
CA ARG A 288 21.08 2.57 14.39
C ARG A 288 20.83 1.27 15.13
N THR A 289 20.03 0.38 14.54
CA THR A 289 19.71 -0.94 15.10
C THR A 289 20.95 -1.81 15.16
N GLU A 290 21.79 -1.82 14.12
CA GLU A 290 23.07 -2.54 14.09
C GLU A 290 24.08 -1.98 15.11
N LYS A 291 24.20 -0.65 15.23
CA LYS A 291 25.05 0.00 16.24
C LYS A 291 24.65 -0.34 17.67
N ALA A 292 23.36 -0.59 17.92
CA ALA A 292 22.85 -1.05 19.22
C ALA A 292 23.12 -2.55 19.48
N GLY A 293 23.86 -3.23 18.60
CA GLY A 293 24.23 -4.64 18.74
C GLY A 293 23.20 -5.63 18.21
N ASN A 294 22.15 -5.17 17.57
CA ASN A 294 21.20 -6.06 16.91
C ASN A 294 21.74 -6.48 15.52
N PRO A 295 21.45 -7.71 15.10
CA PRO A 295 21.92 -8.19 13.81
C PRO A 295 21.23 -7.46 12.66
N GLY A 296 21.98 -7.20 11.59
CA GLY A 296 21.44 -6.72 10.32
C GLY A 296 20.51 -7.74 9.66
N HIS A 297 19.77 -7.30 8.65
CA HIS A 297 18.88 -8.20 7.92
C HIS A 297 19.68 -9.26 7.13
N PRO A 298 19.35 -10.58 7.24
CA PRO A 298 20.10 -11.66 6.56
C PRO A 298 20.19 -11.50 5.04
N GLY A 299 19.22 -10.82 4.43
CA GLY A 299 19.17 -10.53 2.98
C GLY A 299 19.96 -9.29 2.54
N SER A 300 20.57 -8.54 3.48
CA SER A 300 21.39 -7.36 3.11
C SER A 300 22.54 -7.78 2.21
N GLY A 301 22.70 -7.10 1.05
CA GLY A 301 23.68 -7.45 0.02
C GLY A 301 23.37 -8.73 -0.78
N ASN A 302 22.29 -9.46 -0.48
CA ASN A 302 21.95 -10.72 -1.13
C ASN A 302 20.53 -10.74 -1.69
N PRO A 303 20.31 -10.35 -2.97
CA PRO A 303 18.98 -10.30 -3.58
C PRO A 303 18.24 -11.64 -3.62
N ILE A 304 18.97 -12.76 -3.70
CA ILE A 304 18.35 -14.09 -3.73
C ILE A 304 17.74 -14.41 -2.35
N LEU A 305 18.49 -14.15 -1.29
CA LEU A 305 17.99 -14.36 0.06
C LEU A 305 16.89 -13.36 0.41
N ALA A 306 17.03 -12.10 -0.01
CA ALA A 306 15.99 -11.06 0.09
C ALA A 306 14.67 -11.50 -0.59
N THR A 307 14.78 -12.08 -1.80
CA THR A 307 13.61 -12.65 -2.51
C THR A 307 12.94 -13.75 -1.68
N ARG A 308 13.70 -14.63 -1.06
CA ARG A 308 13.14 -15.70 -0.21
C ARG A 308 12.38 -15.15 0.99
N PHE A 309 12.91 -14.13 1.67
CA PHE A 309 12.21 -13.45 2.77
C PHE A 309 10.90 -12.81 2.30
N PHE A 310 10.91 -12.11 1.17
CA PHE A 310 9.71 -11.51 0.61
C PHE A 310 8.66 -12.56 0.21
N LEU A 311 9.06 -13.62 -0.49
CA LEU A 311 8.15 -14.71 -0.86
C LEU A 311 7.57 -15.40 0.38
N LYS A 312 8.38 -15.62 1.42
CA LYS A 312 7.88 -16.20 2.67
C LYS A 312 6.90 -15.27 3.39
N ALA A 313 7.14 -13.97 3.38
CA ALA A 313 6.16 -13.00 3.87
C ALA A 313 4.86 -13.05 3.06
N ALA A 314 4.93 -13.19 1.73
CA ALA A 314 3.76 -13.34 0.87
C ALA A 314 2.99 -14.65 1.16
N GLU A 315 3.70 -15.77 1.35
CA GLU A 315 3.11 -17.05 1.77
C GLU A 315 2.34 -16.92 3.10
N ASN A 316 2.92 -16.25 4.10
CA ASN A 316 2.30 -16.03 5.40
C ASN A 316 0.99 -15.22 5.30
N ASN A 317 0.83 -14.42 4.25
CA ASN A 317 -0.38 -13.65 4.01
C ASN A 317 -1.51 -14.46 3.34
N VAL A 318 -1.22 -15.66 2.79
CA VAL A 318 -2.22 -16.49 2.11
C VAL A 318 -2.46 -17.84 2.79
N ALA A 319 -1.57 -18.29 3.67
CA ALA A 319 -1.73 -19.53 4.44
C ALA A 319 -0.95 -19.51 5.76
N ALA A 320 -1.54 -20.09 6.81
CA ALA A 320 -0.89 -20.23 8.12
C ALA A 320 0.03 -21.47 8.22
N ASN A 321 -0.12 -22.44 7.34
CA ASN A 321 0.57 -23.72 7.38
C ASN A 321 1.57 -23.85 6.22
N GLU A 322 2.80 -24.32 6.49
CA GLU A 322 3.86 -24.43 5.47
C GLU A 322 3.49 -25.24 4.23
N TRP A 323 2.75 -26.33 4.39
CA TRP A 323 2.32 -27.14 3.26
C TRP A 323 1.37 -26.39 2.33
N LEU A 324 0.43 -25.66 2.92
CA LEU A 324 -0.48 -24.82 2.16
C LEU A 324 0.28 -23.64 1.50
N GLN A 325 1.26 -23.06 2.19
CA GLN A 325 2.13 -22.01 1.66
C GLN A 325 2.89 -22.48 0.42
N ARG A 326 3.55 -23.63 0.52
CA ARG A 326 4.25 -24.25 -0.63
C ARG A 326 3.30 -24.56 -1.79
N LEU A 327 2.09 -25.05 -1.47
CA LEU A 327 1.09 -25.33 -2.50
C LEU A 327 0.61 -24.04 -3.19
N TRP A 328 0.45 -22.92 -2.44
CA TRP A 328 0.15 -21.61 -3.04
C TRP A 328 1.23 -21.17 -4.05
N LEU A 329 2.51 -21.29 -3.71
CA LEU A 329 3.61 -20.97 -4.63
C LEU A 329 3.62 -21.88 -5.86
N LEU A 330 3.43 -23.19 -5.68
CA LEU A 330 3.38 -24.14 -6.78
C LEU A 330 2.21 -23.86 -7.73
N LEU A 331 1.02 -23.60 -7.19
CA LEU A 331 -0.15 -23.22 -7.98
C LEU A 331 0.05 -21.90 -8.70
N ALA A 332 0.65 -20.90 -8.05
CA ALA A 332 0.98 -19.64 -8.69
C ALA A 332 2.00 -19.82 -9.82
N ALA A 333 3.08 -20.56 -9.59
CA ALA A 333 4.07 -20.85 -10.62
C ALA A 333 3.42 -21.60 -11.81
N ALA A 334 2.63 -22.63 -11.53
CA ALA A 334 1.89 -23.37 -12.57
C ALA A 334 0.96 -22.44 -13.36
N ALA A 335 0.20 -21.55 -12.67
CA ALA A 335 -0.71 -20.62 -13.31
C ALA A 335 -0.01 -19.64 -14.26
N PHE A 336 1.13 -19.09 -13.84
CA PHE A 336 1.89 -18.16 -14.67
C PHE A 336 2.64 -18.83 -15.82
N VAL A 337 3.02 -20.11 -15.69
CA VAL A 337 3.64 -20.91 -16.75
C VAL A 337 2.62 -21.43 -17.76
N THR A 338 1.41 -21.79 -17.31
CA THR A 338 0.36 -22.39 -18.15
C THR A 338 0.08 -21.61 -19.45
N PRO A 339 -0.09 -20.27 -19.47
CA PRO A 339 -0.31 -19.54 -20.70
C PRO A 339 0.82 -19.70 -21.74
N PHE A 340 2.09 -19.80 -21.30
CA PHE A 340 3.23 -20.03 -22.21
C PHE A 340 3.21 -21.42 -22.84
N VAL A 341 2.95 -22.43 -22.02
CA VAL A 341 2.87 -23.80 -22.50
C VAL A 341 1.73 -23.94 -23.49
N LEU A 342 0.56 -23.39 -23.16
CA LEU A 342 -0.64 -23.50 -23.99
C LEU A 342 -0.63 -22.58 -25.22
N TYR A 343 0.23 -21.55 -25.24
CA TYR A 343 0.39 -20.66 -26.40
C TYR A 343 0.72 -21.43 -27.71
N ARG A 344 1.37 -22.59 -27.59
CA ARG A 344 1.66 -23.49 -28.75
C ARG A 344 0.41 -24.05 -29.44
N TYR A 345 -0.70 -24.15 -28.69
CA TYR A 345 -1.95 -24.68 -29.23
C TYR A 345 -2.81 -23.51 -29.74
N VAL A 346 -3.24 -23.61 -31.01
CA VAL A 346 -4.01 -22.55 -31.70
C VAL A 346 -5.24 -22.11 -30.88
N PHE A 347 -5.95 -23.10 -30.30
CA PHE A 347 -7.14 -22.86 -29.50
C PHE A 347 -6.91 -21.94 -28.27
N TYR A 348 -5.73 -22.04 -27.62
CA TYR A 348 -5.42 -21.26 -26.41
C TYR A 348 -4.63 -19.99 -26.68
N ARG A 349 -4.14 -19.80 -27.91
CA ARG A 349 -3.20 -18.71 -28.24
C ARG A 349 -3.71 -17.32 -27.87
N GLN A 350 -4.97 -17.04 -28.15
CA GLN A 350 -5.59 -15.75 -27.82
C GLN A 350 -5.73 -15.53 -26.30
N TYR A 351 -6.13 -16.56 -25.55
CA TYR A 351 -6.26 -16.49 -24.10
C TYR A 351 -4.89 -16.37 -23.43
N ALA A 352 -3.90 -17.09 -23.89
CA ALA A 352 -2.53 -17.02 -23.40
C ALA A 352 -1.91 -15.63 -23.65
N ALA A 353 -2.15 -15.03 -24.81
CA ALA A 353 -1.69 -13.68 -25.13
C ALA A 353 -2.31 -12.63 -24.19
N SER A 354 -3.61 -12.71 -23.92
CA SER A 354 -4.29 -11.78 -23.00
C SER A 354 -3.87 -12.00 -21.54
N ALA A 355 -3.69 -13.27 -21.12
CA ALA A 355 -3.25 -13.62 -19.76
C ALA A 355 -1.83 -13.13 -19.44
N SER A 356 -1.00 -12.83 -20.47
CA SER A 356 0.34 -12.26 -20.26
C SER A 356 0.31 -10.93 -19.52
N SER A 357 -0.80 -10.20 -19.56
CA SER A 357 -0.97 -8.96 -18.79
C SER A 357 -0.94 -9.18 -17.27
N LEU A 358 -1.22 -10.37 -16.78
CA LEU A 358 -1.18 -10.70 -15.36
C LEU A 358 0.26 -10.78 -14.80
N TRP A 359 1.28 -10.90 -15.68
CA TRP A 359 2.69 -10.91 -15.25
C TRP A 359 3.11 -9.61 -14.56
N TRP A 360 2.45 -8.50 -14.83
CA TRP A 360 2.69 -7.24 -14.14
C TRP A 360 2.41 -7.34 -12.63
N LEU A 361 1.59 -8.28 -12.20
CA LEU A 361 1.32 -8.54 -10.79
C LEU A 361 2.53 -9.11 -10.03
N LEU A 362 3.57 -9.55 -10.73
CA LEU A 362 4.82 -10.09 -10.15
C LEU A 362 5.89 -9.01 -9.92
N ILE A 363 5.65 -7.76 -10.34
CA ILE A 363 6.59 -6.63 -10.15
C ILE A 363 7.03 -6.43 -8.68
N PRO A 364 6.23 -6.70 -7.65
CA PRO A 364 6.70 -6.61 -6.28
C PRO A 364 7.90 -7.51 -5.97
N ILE A 365 8.08 -8.64 -6.66
CA ILE A 365 9.19 -9.56 -6.40
C ILE A 365 10.56 -8.89 -6.62
N PRO A 366 10.91 -8.40 -7.83
CA PRO A 366 12.19 -7.72 -8.03
C PRO A 366 12.32 -6.43 -7.20
N PHE A 367 11.23 -5.69 -6.97
CA PHE A 367 11.28 -4.50 -6.14
C PHE A 367 11.73 -4.83 -4.70
N TYR A 368 11.07 -5.78 -4.03
CA TYR A 368 11.42 -6.12 -2.65
C TYR A 368 12.75 -6.85 -2.54
N ALA A 369 13.13 -7.64 -3.55
CA ALA A 369 14.46 -8.23 -3.63
C ALA A 369 15.56 -7.16 -3.55
N LEU A 370 15.41 -6.08 -4.32
CA LEU A 370 16.37 -4.97 -4.34
C LEU A 370 16.26 -4.07 -3.10
N SER A 371 15.04 -3.78 -2.64
CA SER A 371 14.82 -2.93 -1.46
C SER A 371 15.38 -3.54 -0.18
N ILE A 372 15.17 -4.83 0.05
CA ILE A 372 15.73 -5.54 1.20
C ILE A 372 17.25 -5.62 1.07
N ALA A 373 17.76 -5.94 -0.13
CA ALA A 373 19.19 -6.14 -0.30
C ALA A 373 20.01 -4.84 -0.21
N TYR A 374 19.45 -3.69 -0.66
CA TYR A 374 20.25 -2.49 -0.87
C TYR A 374 19.70 -1.20 -0.28
N SER A 375 18.40 -1.14 0.05
CA SER A 375 17.77 0.09 0.58
C SER A 375 17.40 0.03 2.07
N GLY A 376 17.81 -1.05 2.79
CA GLY A 376 17.60 -1.18 4.23
C GLY A 376 16.13 -1.30 4.63
N VAL A 377 15.26 -1.83 3.76
CA VAL A 377 13.84 -2.09 4.08
C VAL A 377 13.71 -3.53 4.57
N PRO A 378 13.78 -3.80 5.89
CA PRO A 378 13.78 -5.16 6.40
C PRO A 378 12.39 -5.78 6.37
N ILE A 379 12.34 -7.09 6.11
CA ILE A 379 11.18 -7.95 6.36
C ILE A 379 11.65 -9.09 7.25
N PHE A 380 11.20 -9.11 8.50
CA PHE A 380 11.47 -10.22 9.40
C PHE A 380 10.22 -11.07 9.58
N ILE A 381 10.41 -12.39 9.58
CA ILE A 381 9.34 -13.37 9.67
C ILE A 381 9.55 -14.29 10.87
N PRO A 382 8.47 -14.76 11.54
CA PRO A 382 8.61 -15.55 12.77
C PRO A 382 9.24 -16.93 12.57
N GLN A 383 9.26 -17.46 11.35
CA GLN A 383 9.78 -18.78 11.04
C GLN A 383 11.29 -18.80 10.82
N TRP A 384 11.90 -17.66 10.53
CA TRP A 384 13.33 -17.56 10.20
C TRP A 384 14.04 -16.58 11.13
N TRP A 385 15.32 -16.85 11.40
CA TRP A 385 16.15 -15.96 12.19
C TRP A 385 16.11 -14.52 11.64
N PRO A 386 15.91 -13.51 12.49
CA PRO A 386 15.91 -13.48 13.95
C PRO A 386 14.55 -13.78 14.63
N PHE A 387 13.64 -14.51 13.99
CA PHE A 387 12.34 -14.98 14.55
C PHE A 387 11.43 -13.84 15.02
N SER A 388 11.35 -12.79 14.23
CA SER A 388 10.63 -11.57 14.57
C SER A 388 9.50 -11.28 13.57
N HIS A 389 8.54 -10.45 13.96
CA HIS A 389 7.45 -9.99 13.12
C HIS A 389 7.71 -8.52 12.75
N TYR A 390 8.15 -8.26 11.53
CA TYR A 390 8.37 -6.89 11.08
C TYR A 390 8.16 -6.76 9.56
N ASN A 391 7.21 -5.89 9.14
CA ASN A 391 6.86 -5.68 7.74
C ASN A 391 6.37 -6.93 6.99
N VAL A 392 5.87 -7.96 7.69
CA VAL A 392 5.30 -9.16 7.05
C VAL A 392 4.10 -8.79 6.16
N ARG A 393 3.41 -7.70 6.51
CA ARG A 393 2.33 -7.09 5.70
C ARG A 393 2.76 -6.73 4.26
N TYR A 394 4.04 -6.49 3.99
CA TYR A 394 4.52 -6.20 2.63
C TYR A 394 4.32 -7.38 1.67
N GLY A 395 4.22 -8.60 2.18
CA GLY A 395 3.84 -9.78 1.41
C GLY A 395 2.45 -9.69 0.75
N LEU A 396 1.55 -8.83 1.26
CA LEU A 396 0.24 -8.55 0.64
C LEU A 396 0.36 -7.95 -0.77
N GLN A 397 1.49 -7.34 -1.12
CA GLN A 397 1.70 -6.81 -2.46
C GLN A 397 1.67 -7.90 -3.55
N LEU A 398 1.89 -9.17 -3.18
CA LEU A 398 1.79 -10.31 -4.08
C LEU A 398 0.40 -10.99 -4.06
N LEU A 399 -0.50 -10.58 -3.18
CA LEU A 399 -1.86 -11.13 -3.09
C LEU A 399 -2.64 -11.08 -4.42
N PRO A 400 -2.61 -9.96 -5.20
CA PRO A 400 -3.25 -9.94 -6.51
C PRO A 400 -2.76 -11.03 -7.47
N ALA A 401 -1.45 -11.36 -7.42
CA ALA A 401 -0.88 -12.42 -8.24
C ALA A 401 -1.40 -13.80 -7.83
N PHE A 402 -1.49 -14.08 -6.54
CA PHE A 402 -2.08 -15.34 -6.04
C PHE A 402 -3.56 -15.47 -6.43
N CYS A 403 -4.34 -14.41 -6.31
CA CYS A 403 -5.75 -14.41 -6.72
C CYS A 403 -5.92 -14.63 -8.23
N ALA A 404 -5.09 -13.95 -9.03
CA ALA A 404 -5.06 -14.14 -10.48
C ALA A 404 -4.65 -15.57 -10.86
N ALA A 405 -3.70 -16.17 -10.12
CA ALA A 405 -3.25 -17.53 -10.34
C ALA A 405 -4.40 -18.54 -10.18
N ILE A 406 -5.18 -18.46 -9.10
CA ILE A 406 -6.37 -19.31 -8.91
C ILE A 406 -7.34 -19.15 -10.08
N ALA A 407 -7.62 -17.90 -10.49
CA ALA A 407 -8.54 -17.65 -11.60
C ALA A 407 -8.02 -18.17 -12.94
N VAL A 408 -6.72 -18.09 -13.20
CA VAL A 408 -6.08 -18.66 -14.41
C VAL A 408 -6.25 -20.17 -14.42
N LEU A 409 -5.94 -20.86 -13.32
CA LEU A 409 -6.11 -22.32 -13.21
C LEU A 409 -7.56 -22.74 -13.41
N VAL A 410 -8.51 -22.02 -12.82
CA VAL A 410 -9.95 -22.25 -13.05
C VAL A 410 -10.31 -22.02 -14.51
N GLY A 411 -9.90 -20.89 -15.09
CA GLY A 411 -10.24 -20.49 -16.46
C GLY A 411 -9.72 -21.48 -17.52
N PHE A 412 -8.48 -21.92 -17.38
CA PHE A 412 -7.90 -22.91 -18.29
C PHE A 412 -8.44 -24.33 -18.02
N GLY A 413 -8.63 -24.71 -16.75
CA GLY A 413 -9.23 -25.99 -16.37
C GLY A 413 -10.63 -26.17 -16.94
N LEU A 414 -11.48 -25.14 -16.84
CA LEU A 414 -12.83 -25.15 -17.42
C LEU A 414 -12.85 -25.21 -18.95
N ARG A 415 -11.79 -24.73 -19.62
CA ARG A 415 -11.65 -24.74 -21.08
C ARG A 415 -10.93 -25.97 -21.61
N THR A 416 -10.45 -26.90 -20.77
CA THR A 416 -9.73 -28.10 -21.21
C THR A 416 -10.67 -29.03 -22.01
N PRO A 417 -10.44 -29.28 -23.31
CA PRO A 417 -11.40 -29.98 -24.19
C PRO A 417 -11.68 -31.41 -23.76
N ASN A 418 -10.65 -32.13 -23.32
CA ASN A 418 -10.70 -33.56 -23.00
C ASN A 418 -11.26 -33.90 -21.61
N TRP A 419 -11.58 -32.87 -20.83
CA TRP A 419 -12.16 -33.10 -19.52
C TRP A 419 -13.67 -33.14 -19.60
N ASN A 420 -14.30 -34.15 -18.99
CA ASN A 420 -15.73 -34.16 -18.78
C ASN A 420 -16.14 -33.12 -17.73
N TRP A 421 -17.42 -32.77 -17.69
CA TRP A 421 -17.91 -31.74 -16.79
C TRP A 421 -17.65 -32.04 -15.30
N ARG A 422 -17.64 -33.34 -14.90
CA ARG A 422 -17.36 -33.79 -13.53
C ARG A 422 -15.92 -33.48 -13.10
N LEU A 423 -14.96 -33.77 -13.99
CA LEU A 423 -13.55 -33.44 -13.73
C LEU A 423 -13.31 -31.92 -13.64
N ARG A 424 -13.92 -31.13 -14.51
CA ARG A 424 -13.85 -29.68 -14.46
C ARG A 424 -14.41 -29.14 -13.15
N PHE A 425 -15.61 -29.62 -12.75
CA PHE A 425 -16.24 -29.24 -11.50
C PHE A 425 -15.39 -29.68 -10.28
N ALA A 426 -14.88 -30.90 -10.27
CA ALA A 426 -14.03 -31.39 -9.19
C ALA A 426 -12.73 -30.57 -9.04
N ALA A 427 -12.08 -30.18 -10.15
CA ALA A 427 -10.89 -29.34 -10.12
C ALA A 427 -11.18 -27.95 -9.56
N VAL A 428 -12.27 -27.29 -9.97
CA VAL A 428 -12.67 -26.00 -9.42
C VAL A 428 -13.01 -26.13 -7.94
N LEU A 429 -13.78 -27.15 -7.54
CA LEU A 429 -14.13 -27.41 -6.16
C LEU A 429 -12.88 -27.64 -5.29
N ALA A 430 -11.91 -28.41 -5.79
CA ALA A 430 -10.65 -28.65 -5.09
C ALA A 430 -9.87 -27.33 -4.85
N LEU A 431 -9.77 -26.46 -5.87
CA LEU A 431 -9.13 -25.15 -5.73
C LEU A 431 -9.87 -24.25 -4.73
N LEU A 432 -11.19 -24.18 -4.77
CA LEU A 432 -11.98 -23.40 -3.83
C LEU A 432 -11.88 -23.95 -2.40
N THR A 433 -11.91 -25.27 -2.23
CA THR A 433 -11.70 -25.93 -0.93
C THR A 433 -10.30 -25.64 -0.38
N PHE A 434 -9.28 -25.65 -1.23
CA PHE A 434 -7.92 -25.28 -0.86
C PHE A 434 -7.83 -23.84 -0.37
N VAL A 435 -8.44 -22.86 -1.07
CA VAL A 435 -8.49 -21.46 -0.64
C VAL A 435 -9.23 -21.33 0.69
N LEU A 436 -10.40 -21.95 0.78
CA LEU A 436 -11.21 -21.92 2.00
C LEU A 436 -10.47 -22.52 3.21
N ALA A 437 -9.80 -23.65 3.02
CA ALA A 437 -8.96 -24.28 4.05
C ALA A 437 -7.80 -23.39 4.47
N SER A 438 -7.14 -22.72 3.51
CA SER A 438 -6.04 -21.78 3.79
C SER A 438 -6.53 -20.61 4.64
N TYR A 439 -7.59 -19.92 4.21
CA TYR A 439 -8.11 -18.74 4.89
C TYR A 439 -8.78 -19.06 6.24
N SER A 440 -9.49 -20.18 6.34
CA SER A 440 -10.06 -20.64 7.62
C SER A 440 -8.97 -20.90 8.67
N ARG A 441 -7.83 -21.42 8.26
CA ARG A 441 -6.68 -21.61 9.18
C ARG A 441 -6.04 -20.29 9.60
N ILE A 442 -5.95 -19.31 8.69
CA ILE A 442 -5.49 -17.95 9.06
C ILE A 442 -6.46 -17.34 10.07
N TRP A 443 -7.79 -17.46 9.86
CA TRP A 443 -8.77 -16.94 10.81
C TRP A 443 -8.67 -17.58 12.21
N ARG A 444 -8.40 -18.88 12.27
CA ARG A 444 -8.23 -19.61 13.56
C ARG A 444 -6.93 -19.25 14.27
N ALA A 445 -5.86 -19.05 13.52
CA ALA A 445 -4.53 -18.68 14.05
C ALA A 445 -4.41 -17.20 14.39
N GLY A 446 -5.31 -16.34 13.87
CA GLY A 446 -5.18 -14.90 13.76
C GLY A 446 -4.43 -14.48 12.50
N PRO A 447 -4.91 -13.44 11.78
CA PRO A 447 -4.20 -12.90 10.61
C PRO A 447 -2.77 -12.49 10.97
N MET A 448 -1.79 -12.83 10.14
CA MET A 448 -0.37 -12.52 10.37
C MET A 448 -0.12 -11.01 10.56
N CYS A 449 -0.83 -10.17 9.80
CA CYS A 449 -0.74 -8.72 9.98
C CYS A 449 -1.29 -8.25 11.34
N LEU A 450 -2.32 -8.90 11.87
CA LEU A 450 -2.82 -8.62 13.22
C LEU A 450 -1.82 -9.07 14.28
N GLN A 451 -1.24 -10.28 14.15
CA GLN A 451 -0.21 -10.79 15.07
C GLN A 451 1.01 -9.86 15.09
N GLU A 452 1.48 -9.39 13.92
CA GLU A 452 2.56 -8.41 13.82
C GLU A 452 2.23 -7.14 14.60
N ALA A 453 1.02 -6.61 14.42
CA ALA A 453 0.58 -5.39 15.09
C ALA A 453 0.48 -5.58 16.61
N GLU A 454 -0.12 -6.66 17.08
CA GLU A 454 -0.28 -6.98 18.51
C GLU A 454 1.05 -7.15 19.22
N ILE A 455 1.98 -7.90 18.60
CA ILE A 455 3.31 -8.17 19.20
C ILE A 455 4.10 -6.87 19.31
N ASN A 456 4.16 -6.08 18.23
CA ASN A 456 4.98 -4.88 18.19
C ASN A 456 4.41 -3.73 19.03
N MET A 457 3.09 -3.71 19.26
CA MET A 457 2.42 -2.63 20.00
C MET A 457 2.23 -2.94 21.49
N LYS A 458 2.45 -4.16 21.94
CA LYS A 458 2.06 -4.62 23.29
C LYS A 458 2.52 -3.70 24.43
N THR A 459 3.79 -3.44 24.54
CA THR A 459 4.37 -2.64 25.63
C THR A 459 4.13 -1.14 25.42
N ARG A 460 4.20 -0.68 24.17
CA ARG A 460 3.91 0.69 23.79
C ARG A 460 2.45 1.06 24.12
N ASN A 461 1.50 0.21 23.77
CA ASN A 461 0.09 0.43 24.05
C ASN A 461 -0.20 0.55 25.56
N GLN A 462 0.49 -0.27 26.37
CA GLN A 462 0.37 -0.17 27.83
C GLN A 462 0.86 1.18 28.35
N LEU A 463 2.00 1.68 27.87
CA LEU A 463 2.54 2.99 28.24
C LEU A 463 1.60 4.12 27.81
N GLU A 464 1.15 4.10 26.56
CA GLU A 464 0.28 5.16 26.01
C GLU A 464 -1.08 5.22 26.71
N ILE A 465 -1.67 4.08 27.08
CA ILE A 465 -2.92 4.03 27.87
C ILE A 465 -2.73 4.66 29.25
N GLN A 466 -1.65 4.30 29.97
CA GLN A 466 -1.39 4.87 31.29
C GLN A 466 -1.15 6.39 31.21
N LEU A 467 -0.37 6.83 30.24
CA LEU A 467 -0.10 8.24 30.03
C LEU A 467 -1.36 9.03 29.63
N SER A 468 -2.19 8.48 28.76
CA SER A 468 -3.40 9.16 28.28
C SER A 468 -4.37 9.50 29.43
N GLY A 469 -4.49 8.63 30.45
CA GLY A 469 -5.31 8.90 31.64
C GLY A 469 -4.82 10.04 32.51
N TRP A 470 -3.53 10.41 32.42
CA TRP A 470 -2.98 11.60 33.06
C TRP A 470 -3.06 12.83 32.18
N LEU A 471 -2.81 12.66 30.89
CA LEU A 471 -2.89 13.72 29.89
C LEU A 471 -4.32 14.27 29.73
N ASP A 472 -5.34 13.44 29.89
CA ASP A 472 -6.76 13.84 29.86
C ASP A 472 -7.12 14.87 30.96
N LYS A 473 -6.32 14.95 32.04
CA LYS A 473 -6.48 15.91 33.12
C LYS A 473 -5.84 17.28 32.86
N ILE A 474 -5.11 17.41 31.74
CA ILE A 474 -4.46 18.68 31.35
C ILE A 474 -5.55 19.67 30.87
N PRO A 475 -5.55 20.91 31.37
CA PRO A 475 -6.52 21.91 30.93
C PRO A 475 -6.50 22.15 29.41
N PRO A 476 -7.67 22.38 28.77
CA PRO A 476 -7.76 22.53 27.32
C PRO A 476 -6.91 23.65 26.71
N ASN A 477 -6.48 24.63 27.48
CA ASN A 477 -5.68 25.78 27.01
C ASN A 477 -4.20 25.70 27.42
N ALA A 478 -3.81 24.65 28.14
CA ALA A 478 -2.43 24.48 28.60
C ALA A 478 -1.53 23.98 27.49
N SER A 479 -0.30 24.47 27.42
CA SER A 479 0.71 24.03 26.49
C SER A 479 1.46 22.81 27.01
N LEU A 480 1.66 21.80 26.15
CA LEU A 480 2.40 20.56 26.45
C LEU A 480 3.66 20.47 25.59
N LEU A 481 4.84 20.45 26.21
CA LEU A 481 6.09 20.12 25.54
C LEU A 481 6.28 18.61 25.50
N ILE A 482 6.48 18.05 24.31
CA ILE A 482 6.62 16.60 24.12
C ILE A 482 7.39 16.29 22.82
N TYR A 483 8.18 15.23 22.82
CA TYR A 483 8.71 14.63 21.61
C TYR A 483 7.68 13.60 21.06
N VAL A 484 7.04 13.91 19.91
CA VAL A 484 5.95 13.07 19.37
C VAL A 484 6.41 11.98 18.41
N GLY A 485 7.69 11.94 18.03
CA GLY A 485 8.21 10.99 17.05
C GLY A 485 7.94 9.53 17.40
N ASP A 486 7.96 9.18 18.69
CA ASP A 486 7.80 7.81 19.13
C ASP A 486 6.50 7.52 19.90
N HIS A 487 5.90 8.55 20.57
CA HIS A 487 4.80 8.35 21.53
C HIS A 487 3.60 9.27 21.32
N VAL A 488 3.33 9.68 20.09
CA VAL A 488 2.17 10.55 19.77
C VAL A 488 0.83 9.89 20.12
N GLY A 489 0.74 8.58 20.21
CA GLY A 489 -0.47 7.85 20.54
C GLY A 489 -1.02 8.18 21.94
N ALA A 490 -0.19 8.57 22.89
CA ALA A 490 -0.65 9.03 24.19
C ALA A 490 -1.46 10.33 24.10
N VAL A 491 -1.00 11.30 23.30
CA VAL A 491 -1.65 12.58 23.04
C VAL A 491 -2.96 12.39 22.28
N GLU A 492 -2.95 11.54 21.26
CA GLU A 492 -4.12 11.18 20.46
C GLU A 492 -5.22 10.57 21.31
N ARG A 493 -4.87 9.55 22.12
CA ARG A 493 -5.81 8.86 23.03
C ARG A 493 -6.43 9.82 24.03
N ALA A 494 -5.65 10.76 24.59
CA ALA A 494 -6.12 11.80 25.48
C ALA A 494 -6.97 12.87 24.78
N GLY A 495 -6.99 12.89 23.44
CA GLY A 495 -7.74 13.88 22.66
C GLY A 495 -7.17 15.30 22.76
N ILE A 496 -5.90 15.43 23.09
CA ILE A 496 -5.23 16.74 23.14
C ILE A 496 -4.98 17.19 21.70
N PRO A 497 -5.56 18.33 21.24
CA PRO A 497 -5.29 18.87 19.92
C PRO A 497 -3.77 19.09 19.73
N LEU A 498 -3.24 18.67 18.56
CA LEU A 498 -1.79 18.77 18.32
C LEU A 498 -1.28 20.22 18.33
N LYS A 499 -2.14 21.21 18.08
CA LYS A 499 -1.83 22.64 18.24
C LYS A 499 -1.56 23.06 19.69
N GLN A 500 -1.95 22.27 20.71
CA GLN A 500 -1.59 22.51 22.11
C GLN A 500 -0.18 22.00 22.42
N THR A 501 0.36 21.09 21.61
CA THR A 501 1.70 20.56 21.80
C THR A 501 2.76 21.48 21.20
N ILE A 502 3.93 21.54 21.85
CA ILE A 502 5.18 22.01 21.26
C ILE A 502 6.01 20.76 21.02
N ASN A 503 6.36 20.50 19.77
CA ASN A 503 7.03 19.27 19.37
C ASN A 503 8.02 19.51 18.22
N GLU A 504 8.79 18.50 17.87
CA GLU A 504 9.82 18.56 16.81
C GLU A 504 9.27 18.93 15.43
N GLY A 505 7.98 18.80 15.18
CA GLY A 505 7.32 19.28 13.96
C GLY A 505 7.12 20.79 13.90
N ASN A 506 7.45 21.54 14.96
CA ASN A 506 7.29 23.00 15.03
C ASN A 506 8.51 23.78 14.53
N HIS A 507 9.53 23.15 14.01
CA HIS A 507 10.57 23.82 13.25
C HIS A 507 10.21 23.88 11.75
N ARG A 508 10.60 24.96 11.09
CA ARG A 508 10.22 25.23 9.71
C ARG A 508 11.01 24.43 8.67
N VAL A 509 12.25 24.11 8.98
CA VAL A 509 13.18 23.46 8.06
C VAL A 509 14.01 22.50 8.87
N TRP A 510 14.14 21.26 8.35
CA TRP A 510 15.09 20.32 8.92
C TRP A 510 16.51 20.84 8.68
N LYS A 511 17.17 21.27 9.75
CA LYS A 511 18.55 21.72 9.72
C LYS A 511 19.40 20.93 10.69
N GLN A 512 20.63 20.67 10.30
CA GLN A 512 21.66 20.29 11.23
C GLN A 512 22.81 21.31 11.07
N PRO A 513 23.09 22.10 12.10
CA PRO A 513 22.43 22.17 13.42
C PRO A 513 21.00 22.71 13.34
N SER A 514 20.18 22.43 14.39
CA SER A 514 18.81 22.90 14.53
C SER A 514 18.69 24.42 14.38
N ASP A 515 17.49 24.90 13.98
CA ASP A 515 17.20 26.33 13.86
C ASP A 515 17.00 26.94 15.26
N PRO A 516 17.97 27.74 15.82
CA PRO A 516 17.86 28.29 17.17
C PRO A 516 16.65 29.22 17.36
N GLU A 517 16.11 29.78 16.26
CA GLU A 517 14.92 30.65 16.26
C GLU A 517 13.62 29.85 16.16
N GLY A 518 13.69 28.54 15.98
CA GLY A 518 12.52 27.67 15.95
C GLY A 518 11.82 27.58 17.30
N LEU A 519 10.49 27.39 17.31
CA LEU A 519 9.72 27.25 18.53
C LEU A 519 10.16 26.02 19.36
N TRP A 520 10.44 24.92 18.68
CA TRP A 520 10.91 23.67 19.28
C TRP A 520 12.25 23.88 20.00
N GLU A 521 13.21 24.46 19.30
CA GLU A 521 14.56 24.69 19.84
C GLU A 521 14.55 25.67 21.01
N ARG A 522 13.75 26.72 20.92
CA ARG A 522 13.59 27.69 22.05
C ARG A 522 12.91 27.04 23.25
N ALA A 523 11.93 26.15 23.00
CA ALA A 523 11.27 25.44 24.09
C ALA A 523 12.18 24.40 24.76
N LEU A 524 13.10 23.77 24.00
CA LEU A 524 14.12 22.90 24.59
C LEU A 524 15.20 23.69 25.38
N ALA A 525 15.53 24.90 24.93
CA ALA A 525 16.50 25.74 25.62
C ALA A 525 15.99 26.30 26.98
N ASP A 526 14.69 26.57 27.09
CA ASP A 526 14.06 27.06 28.31
C ASP A 526 12.62 26.49 28.45
N PRO A 527 12.48 25.18 28.79
CA PRO A 527 11.18 24.53 28.85
C PRO A 527 10.16 25.21 29.74
N PRO A 528 10.51 25.73 30.96
CA PRO A 528 9.55 26.38 31.85
C PRO A 528 8.96 27.68 31.30
N LYS A 529 9.65 28.33 30.37
CA LYS A 529 9.16 29.57 29.75
C LYS A 529 8.05 29.31 28.76
N TYR A 530 8.09 28.18 28.05
CA TYR A 530 7.26 27.91 26.87
C TYR A 530 6.13 26.91 27.12
N ALA A 531 6.22 26.08 28.15
CA ALA A 531 5.25 25.03 28.43
C ALA A 531 4.68 25.07 29.85
N ASP A 532 3.38 24.77 29.98
CA ASP A 532 2.70 24.62 31.26
C ASP A 532 2.88 23.18 31.81
N TYR A 533 2.97 22.21 30.89
CA TYR A 533 3.22 20.79 31.16
C TYR A 533 4.33 20.26 30.25
N ILE A 534 5.09 19.31 30.75
CA ILE A 534 6.20 18.69 30.00
C ILE A 534 6.09 17.18 30.16
N LEU A 535 5.99 16.45 29.03
CA LEU A 535 6.09 15.00 29.02
C LEU A 535 7.43 14.59 28.40
N ALA A 536 8.31 14.02 29.22
CA ALA A 536 9.64 13.61 28.83
C ALA A 536 9.76 12.09 28.87
N PHE A 537 10.37 11.50 27.83
CA PHE A 537 10.70 10.08 27.79
C PHE A 537 12.20 9.91 27.89
N GLU A 538 12.64 8.98 28.70
CA GLU A 538 14.07 8.74 28.96
C GLU A 538 14.86 8.58 27.66
N GLY A 539 15.87 9.43 27.48
CA GLY A 539 16.72 9.46 26.27
C GLY A 539 16.24 10.36 25.14
N ASP A 540 15.02 10.91 25.19
CA ASP A 540 14.51 11.84 24.19
C ASP A 540 15.09 13.27 24.37
N PRO A 541 14.93 14.18 23.38
CA PRO A 541 15.39 15.57 23.50
C PRO A 541 14.75 16.35 24.64
N VAL A 542 13.48 16.06 24.97
CA VAL A 542 12.77 16.74 26.08
C VAL A 542 13.33 16.30 27.41
N TRP A 543 13.60 15.01 27.55
CA TRP A 543 14.27 14.47 28.74
C TRP A 543 15.64 15.13 28.98
N GLN A 544 16.44 15.26 27.91
CA GLN A 544 17.74 15.91 28.00
C GLN A 544 17.64 17.38 28.43
N ALA A 545 16.59 18.07 27.99
CA ALA A 545 16.35 19.47 28.32
C ALA A 545 15.87 19.70 29.77
N VAL A 546 15.24 18.72 30.40
CA VAL A 546 14.63 18.87 31.73
C VAL A 546 15.32 18.12 32.86
N ARG A 547 16.22 17.18 32.59
CA ARG A 547 16.85 16.29 33.59
C ARG A 547 17.57 17.03 34.74
N ASP A 548 18.10 18.21 34.45
CA ASP A 548 18.85 19.02 35.42
C ASP A 548 17.98 20.14 36.04
N LEU A 549 16.67 20.21 35.71
CA LEU A 549 15.73 21.18 36.20
C LEU A 549 14.94 20.61 37.41
N HIS A 550 14.73 21.43 38.41
CA HIS A 550 13.89 21.08 39.58
C HIS A 550 12.41 21.38 39.26
N LEU A 551 11.76 20.47 38.51
CA LEU A 551 10.35 20.60 38.15
C LEU A 551 9.46 19.75 39.04
N ARG A 552 8.20 20.15 39.20
CA ARG A 552 7.21 19.38 39.98
C ARG A 552 6.74 18.18 39.17
N GLU A 553 7.14 16.99 39.57
CA GLU A 553 6.64 15.73 38.98
C GLU A 553 5.17 15.52 39.38
N LEU A 554 4.33 15.20 38.38
CA LEU A 554 2.94 14.79 38.59
C LEU A 554 2.81 13.27 38.61
N VAL A 555 3.52 12.59 37.73
CA VAL A 555 3.52 11.13 37.59
C VAL A 555 4.76 10.66 36.85
N GLU A 556 5.28 9.53 37.28
CA GLU A 556 6.26 8.71 36.58
C GLU A 556 5.59 7.42 36.14
N VAL A 557 5.75 7.05 34.88
CA VAL A 557 5.20 5.81 34.30
C VAL A 557 6.36 4.98 33.76
N HIS A 558 6.40 3.71 34.17
CA HIS A 558 7.38 2.75 33.69
C HIS A 558 6.69 1.48 33.22
N VAL A 559 6.98 1.09 31.97
CA VAL A 559 6.53 -0.15 31.37
C VAL A 559 7.76 -0.90 30.85
N SER A 560 7.91 -2.16 31.22
CA SER A 560 9.06 -2.96 30.78
C SER A 560 9.18 -3.00 29.25
N GLY A 561 10.36 -2.70 28.73
CA GLY A 561 10.64 -2.62 27.29
C GLY A 561 10.25 -1.28 26.64
N GLN A 562 9.85 -0.30 27.44
CA GLN A 562 9.60 1.09 27.00
C GLN A 562 10.46 2.08 27.82
N PRO A 563 10.79 3.25 27.29
CA PRO A 563 11.47 4.28 28.06
C PRO A 563 10.61 4.74 29.24
N ARG A 564 11.25 5.12 30.34
CA ARG A 564 10.61 5.75 31.47
C ARG A 564 10.02 7.08 31.01
N ALA A 565 8.77 7.37 31.37
CA ALA A 565 8.08 8.60 31.03
C ALA A 565 7.72 9.40 32.28
N VAL A 566 7.99 10.71 32.30
CA VAL A 566 7.66 11.60 33.42
C VAL A 566 6.87 12.79 32.91
N LEU A 567 5.73 13.01 33.55
CA LEU A 567 4.91 14.21 33.31
C LEU A 567 5.18 15.23 34.40
N TYR A 568 5.66 16.39 34.03
CA TYR A 568 5.91 17.51 34.89
C TYR A 568 4.83 18.60 34.75
N ARG A 569 4.54 19.31 35.83
CA ARG A 569 3.79 20.57 35.83
C ARG A 569 4.74 21.73 36.11
N VAL A 570 4.70 22.74 35.27
CA VAL A 570 5.54 23.94 35.38
C VAL A 570 4.76 25.07 36.08
N ARG A 571 3.50 25.26 35.67
CA ARG A 571 2.62 26.35 36.17
C ARG A 571 1.29 25.83 36.71
#